data_424bdccba44eec7c15e503dc29424a45
#
_entry.id   424bdccba44eec7c15e503dc29424a45
#
_cell.length_a   1.000
_cell.length_b   1.000
_cell.length_c   1.000
_cell.angle_alpha   90.00
_cell.angle_beta   90.00
_cell.angle_gamma   90.00
#
_symmetry.space_group_name_H-M   'P 1'
#
loop_
_entity.id
_entity.type
_entity.pdbx_description
1 polymer ?
#
loop_
_entity_poly.entity_id
_entity_poly.type
_entity_poly.pdbx_seq_one_letter_code
_entity_poly.pdbx_strand_id
1 'polypeptide(L)'
;ESSETQVERLEPASVYIVPVRQHSGDAGTIVVKTGDYVRKGDPLTKSSGRRDLPVSAPTSGTIAKIGLHTAPHQSGLEDLEITITPDGKDEWRERHPIEDFRTRSPEDLLCIIHSAGIAGMGGAGFPADQKIAGAVGKTHILIINGSECEPYITCDDRLMRERAEEIVEGIRILKY
;
A
#
# COMPACT_ATOMS: atom_id res chain seq x y z
N GLU A 1 11.15 -16.26 20.44
CA GLU A 1 10.55 -16.43 19.13
C GLU A 1 9.65 -15.23 18.79
N SER A 2 9.53 -14.87 17.50
CA SER A 2 8.82 -13.65 17.09
C SER A 2 7.32 -13.66 17.41
N SER A 3 6.69 -14.83 17.59
CA SER A 3 5.28 -14.97 17.99
C SER A 3 4.94 -14.35 19.36
N GLU A 4 5.92 -14.14 20.21
CA GLU A 4 5.75 -13.54 21.54
C GLU A 4 6.08 -12.04 21.56
N THR A 5 6.63 -11.52 20.45
CA THR A 5 7.03 -10.13 20.33
C THR A 5 5.90 -9.32 19.68
N GLN A 6 5.56 -8.18 20.24
CA GLN A 6 4.57 -7.26 19.65
C GLN A 6 5.12 -6.58 18.39
N VAL A 7 4.20 -6.10 17.54
CA VAL A 7 4.58 -5.27 16.39
C VAL A 7 5.17 -3.96 16.90
N GLU A 8 6.40 -3.67 16.49
CA GLU A 8 7.12 -2.45 16.86
C GLU A 8 7.18 -1.47 15.69
N ARG A 9 7.23 -0.19 16.00
CA ARG A 9 7.53 0.84 15.01
C ARG A 9 9.03 0.96 14.85
N LEU A 10 9.49 0.90 13.61
CA LEU A 10 10.87 1.26 13.30
C LEU A 10 11.09 2.76 13.44
N GLU A 11 12.29 3.14 13.88
CA GLU A 11 12.73 4.53 13.83
C GLU A 11 12.71 5.04 12.38
N PRO A 12 12.31 6.30 12.14
CA PRO A 12 12.32 6.87 10.81
C PRO A 12 13.70 6.80 10.16
N ALA A 13 13.75 6.36 8.91
CA ALA A 13 14.98 6.33 8.14
C ALA A 13 15.46 7.76 7.79
N SER A 14 16.75 7.94 7.58
CA SER A 14 17.32 9.21 7.12
C SER A 14 17.02 9.52 5.65
N VAL A 15 16.61 8.52 4.88
CA VAL A 15 16.23 8.63 3.46
C VAL A 15 15.24 7.51 3.12
N TYR A 16 14.28 7.83 2.27
CA TYR A 16 13.35 6.85 1.70
C TYR A 16 13.56 6.79 0.18
N ILE A 17 13.78 5.60 -0.34
CA ILE A 17 13.87 5.32 -1.77
C ILE A 17 12.60 4.55 -2.13
N VAL A 18 11.74 5.17 -2.92
CA VAL A 18 10.39 4.68 -3.22
C VAL A 18 10.32 4.23 -4.66
N PRO A 19 10.22 2.93 -4.94
CA PRO A 19 10.01 2.43 -6.28
C PRO A 19 8.71 2.96 -6.90
N VAL A 20 8.77 3.38 -8.16
CA VAL A 20 7.58 3.87 -8.89
C VAL A 20 6.62 2.72 -9.21
N ARG A 21 7.16 1.50 -9.35
CA ARG A 21 6.39 0.29 -9.57
C ARG A 21 6.50 -0.65 -8.36
N GLN A 22 5.41 -0.84 -7.64
CA GLN A 22 5.33 -1.69 -6.44
C GLN A 22 4.30 -2.82 -6.56
N HIS A 23 3.77 -3.08 -7.75
CA HIS A 23 2.73 -4.07 -8.00
C HIS A 23 2.91 -4.76 -9.35
N SER A 24 2.17 -5.84 -9.58
CA SER A 24 2.13 -6.56 -10.85
C SER A 24 1.27 -5.78 -11.85
N GLY A 25 1.86 -4.84 -12.53
CA GLY A 25 1.18 -3.98 -13.50
C GLY A 25 2.12 -2.93 -14.05
N ASP A 26 1.55 -1.94 -14.70
CA ASP A 26 2.31 -0.84 -15.27
C ASP A 26 2.65 0.20 -14.19
N ALA A 27 3.75 0.90 -14.34
CA ALA A 27 4.08 2.01 -13.44
C ALA A 27 3.11 3.19 -13.66
N GLY A 28 2.66 3.79 -12.58
CA GLY A 28 1.87 5.02 -12.65
C GLY A 28 2.69 6.21 -13.15
N THR A 29 2.01 7.25 -13.62
CA THR A 29 2.66 8.49 -14.07
C THR A 29 3.13 9.30 -12.87
N ILE A 30 4.41 9.66 -12.80
CA ILE A 30 4.98 10.51 -11.75
C ILE A 30 4.34 11.89 -11.80
N VAL A 31 3.91 12.41 -10.64
CA VAL A 31 3.22 13.70 -10.51
C VAL A 31 3.97 14.70 -9.64
N VAL A 32 5.14 14.34 -9.17
CA VAL A 32 6.04 15.18 -8.37
C VAL A 32 7.33 15.46 -9.13
N LYS A 33 8.08 16.47 -8.69
CA LYS A 33 9.41 16.81 -9.22
C LYS A 33 10.39 17.02 -8.06
N THR A 34 11.67 16.96 -8.37
CA THR A 34 12.73 17.28 -7.40
C THR A 34 12.52 18.68 -6.82
N GLY A 35 12.62 18.77 -5.49
CA GLY A 35 12.37 19.98 -4.72
C GLY A 35 10.95 20.13 -4.19
N ASP A 36 10.00 19.35 -4.65
CA ASP A 36 8.62 19.39 -4.11
C ASP A 36 8.61 18.86 -2.67
N TYR A 37 7.84 19.51 -1.81
CA TYR A 37 7.49 19.03 -0.49
C TYR A 37 6.25 18.12 -0.59
N VAL A 38 6.29 16.99 0.09
CA VAL A 38 5.19 16.03 0.18
C VAL A 38 4.87 15.70 1.63
N ARG A 39 3.62 15.41 1.91
CA ARG A 39 3.16 14.82 3.17
C ARG A 39 2.98 13.33 3.02
N LYS A 40 3.01 12.61 4.12
CA LYS A 40 2.69 11.19 4.16
C LYS A 40 1.32 10.93 3.53
N GLY A 41 1.27 10.02 2.56
CA GLY A 41 0.05 9.72 1.80
C GLY A 41 -0.21 10.62 0.59
N ASP A 42 0.60 11.67 0.34
CA ASP A 42 0.49 12.42 -0.91
C ASP A 42 0.87 11.54 -2.10
N PRO A 43 0.17 11.65 -3.24
CA PRO A 43 0.48 10.85 -4.41
C PRO A 43 1.83 11.25 -5.01
N LEU A 44 2.72 10.29 -5.16
CA LEU A 44 3.96 10.41 -5.94
C LEU A 44 3.71 10.07 -7.41
N THR A 45 2.78 9.14 -7.64
CA THR A 45 2.31 8.78 -8.98
C THR A 45 0.79 8.80 -9.04
N LYS A 46 0.26 8.90 -10.26
CA LYS A 46 -1.17 8.73 -10.56
C LYS A 46 -1.37 7.54 -11.47
N SER A 47 -2.43 6.79 -11.20
CA SER A 47 -2.93 5.78 -12.11
C SER A 47 -3.48 6.42 -13.38
N SER A 48 -3.17 5.83 -14.52
CA SER A 48 -3.71 6.18 -15.84
C SER A 48 -4.79 5.19 -16.30
N GLY A 49 -4.99 4.10 -15.58
CA GLY A 49 -5.92 3.05 -15.94
C GLY A 49 -6.17 2.05 -14.80
N ARG A 50 -6.67 0.88 -15.14
CA ARG A 50 -6.94 -0.18 -14.15
C ARG A 50 -5.72 -1.03 -13.80
N ARG A 51 -4.66 -0.99 -14.61
CA ARG A 51 -3.50 -1.89 -14.47
C ARG A 51 -2.35 -1.28 -13.68
N ASP A 52 -2.42 0.00 -13.39
CA ASP A 52 -1.42 0.74 -12.63
C ASP A 52 -2.04 1.29 -11.34
N LEU A 53 -1.39 1.08 -10.22
CA LEU A 53 -1.78 1.64 -8.94
C LEU A 53 -0.95 2.90 -8.63
N PRO A 54 -1.54 3.90 -7.97
CA PRO A 54 -0.78 5.04 -7.50
C PRO A 54 0.15 4.62 -6.36
N VAL A 55 1.31 5.26 -6.30
CA VAL A 55 2.28 5.16 -5.20
C VAL A 55 2.22 6.45 -4.40
N SER A 56 2.17 6.34 -3.09
CA SER A 56 2.08 7.47 -2.16
C SER A 56 3.36 7.65 -1.36
N ALA A 57 3.61 8.86 -0.89
CA ALA A 57 4.73 9.18 -0.02
C ALA A 57 4.61 8.45 1.33
N PRO A 58 5.65 7.70 1.77
CA PRO A 58 5.63 6.97 3.04
C PRO A 58 5.80 7.87 4.27
N THR A 59 6.28 9.08 4.09
CA THR A 59 6.53 10.08 5.13
C THR A 59 6.43 11.49 4.56
N SER A 60 6.47 12.51 5.42
CA SER A 60 6.61 13.91 4.99
C SER A 60 8.09 14.28 4.76
N GLY A 61 8.33 15.10 3.75
CA GLY A 61 9.68 15.51 3.39
C GLY A 61 9.78 16.14 2.00
N THR A 62 11.00 16.24 1.50
CA THR A 62 11.29 16.85 0.21
C THR A 62 11.76 15.79 -0.80
N ILE A 63 11.26 15.84 -2.02
CA ILE A 63 11.72 15.02 -3.13
C ILE A 63 13.17 15.42 -3.47
N ALA A 64 14.13 14.58 -3.10
CA ALA A 64 15.55 14.84 -3.31
C ALA A 64 15.99 14.50 -4.73
N LYS A 65 15.47 13.39 -5.29
CA LYS A 65 15.87 12.89 -6.60
C LYS A 65 14.75 12.04 -7.20
N ILE A 66 14.64 12.07 -8.51
CA ILE A 66 13.87 11.12 -9.30
C ILE A 66 14.83 10.55 -10.36
N GLY A 67 15.01 9.24 -10.38
CA GLY A 67 15.96 8.63 -11.32
C GLY A 67 16.13 7.13 -11.09
N LEU A 68 17.04 6.56 -11.87
CA LEU A 68 17.36 5.14 -11.75
C LEU A 68 18.13 4.87 -10.46
N HIS A 69 17.78 3.78 -9.82
CA HIS A 69 18.43 3.23 -8.63
C HIS A 69 18.37 1.71 -8.68
N THR A 70 19.31 1.03 -8.03
CA THR A 70 19.29 -0.43 -7.97
C THR A 70 18.02 -0.89 -7.24
N ALA A 71 17.13 -1.54 -7.97
CA ALA A 71 15.87 -2.03 -7.43
C ALA A 71 16.10 -3.10 -6.34
N PRO A 72 15.27 -3.16 -5.30
CA PRO A 72 15.32 -4.20 -4.26
C PRO A 72 14.79 -5.55 -4.83
N HIS A 73 15.42 -6.03 -5.89
CA HIS A 73 15.08 -7.24 -6.60
C HIS A 73 16.34 -8.07 -6.90
N GLN A 74 16.20 -9.39 -6.91
CA GLN A 74 17.33 -10.31 -7.12
C GLN A 74 18.10 -10.09 -8.42
N SER A 75 17.49 -9.45 -9.43
CA SER A 75 18.18 -9.14 -10.70
C SER A 75 19.31 -8.13 -10.56
N GLY A 76 19.30 -7.29 -9.52
CA GLY A 76 20.23 -6.17 -9.36
C GLY A 76 20.12 -5.09 -10.45
N LEU A 77 19.04 -5.12 -11.25
CA LEU A 77 18.81 -4.13 -12.29
C LEU A 77 18.33 -2.81 -11.67
N GLU A 78 18.59 -1.72 -12.39
CA GLU A 78 18.05 -0.41 -12.00
C GLU A 78 16.59 -0.28 -12.41
N ASP A 79 15.81 0.40 -11.56
CA ASP A 79 14.43 0.81 -11.86
C ASP A 79 14.25 2.28 -11.47
N LEU A 80 13.14 2.87 -11.92
CA LEU A 80 12.83 4.27 -11.65
C LEU A 80 12.31 4.41 -10.22
N GLU A 81 12.96 5.27 -9.44
CA GLU A 81 12.66 5.47 -8.02
C GLU A 81 12.62 6.96 -7.66
N ILE A 82 11.89 7.26 -6.60
CA ILE A 82 11.75 8.59 -6.03
C ILE A 82 12.43 8.60 -4.66
N THR A 83 13.46 9.42 -4.52
CA THR A 83 14.17 9.60 -3.25
C THR A 83 13.54 10.74 -2.46
N ILE A 84 13.18 10.49 -1.19
CA ILE A 84 12.63 11.48 -0.27
C ILE A 84 13.59 11.66 0.89
N THR A 85 13.94 12.92 1.17
CA THR A 85 14.60 13.31 2.41
C THR A 85 13.52 13.68 3.42
N PRO A 86 13.31 12.89 4.49
CA PRO A 86 12.26 13.15 5.48
C PRO A 86 12.58 14.41 6.29
N ASP A 87 11.52 15.08 6.76
CA ASP A 87 11.62 16.27 7.63
C ASP A 87 11.53 15.94 9.13
N GLY A 88 11.37 14.64 9.47
CA GLY A 88 11.24 14.15 10.83
C GLY A 88 9.86 14.38 11.48
N LYS A 89 8.90 15.00 10.79
CA LYS A 89 7.56 15.26 11.31
C LYS A 89 6.58 14.13 11.07
N ASP A 90 6.80 13.32 10.03
CA ASP A 90 5.90 12.24 9.59
C ASP A 90 4.43 12.71 9.43
N GLU A 91 4.27 13.95 8.93
CA GLU A 91 2.98 14.64 8.83
C GLU A 91 2.10 14.02 7.74
N TRP A 92 0.88 13.59 8.11
CA TRP A 92 -0.09 13.12 7.16
C TRP A 92 -0.73 14.25 6.35
N ARG A 93 -1.03 13.97 5.07
CA ARG A 93 -1.98 14.79 4.31
C ARG A 93 -3.34 14.78 5.00
N GLU A 94 -4.19 15.73 4.66
CA GLU A 94 -5.57 15.72 5.10
C GLU A 94 -6.26 14.41 4.68
N ARG A 95 -6.89 13.75 5.65
CA ARG A 95 -7.58 12.48 5.44
C ARG A 95 -9.08 12.71 5.57
N HIS A 96 -9.83 12.12 4.66
CA HIS A 96 -11.29 12.16 4.64
C HIS A 96 -11.85 10.75 4.92
N PRO A 97 -11.97 10.37 6.20
CA PRO A 97 -12.48 9.04 6.56
C PRO A 97 -13.94 8.90 6.12
N ILE A 98 -14.31 7.68 5.77
CA ILE A 98 -15.69 7.31 5.50
C ILE A 98 -16.24 6.75 6.81
N GLU A 99 -17.19 7.45 7.42
CA GLU A 99 -17.79 7.04 8.70
C GLU A 99 -18.58 5.74 8.57
N ASP A 100 -19.35 5.61 7.48
CA ASP A 100 -20.09 4.38 7.15
C ASP A 100 -19.90 4.04 5.67
N PHE A 101 -19.18 2.97 5.39
CA PHE A 101 -18.92 2.50 4.04
C PHE A 101 -20.22 2.09 3.29
N ARG A 102 -21.29 1.73 4.01
CA ARG A 102 -22.58 1.35 3.43
C ARG A 102 -23.31 2.50 2.76
N THR A 103 -22.84 3.72 2.98
CA THR A 103 -23.34 4.92 2.28
C THR A 103 -22.76 5.07 0.87
N ARG A 104 -21.82 4.21 0.49
CA ARG A 104 -21.14 4.21 -0.81
C ARG A 104 -21.60 3.02 -1.64
N SER A 105 -21.56 3.18 -2.95
CA SER A 105 -21.76 2.03 -3.85
C SER A 105 -20.52 1.09 -3.82
N PRO A 106 -20.67 -0.19 -4.15
CA PRO A 106 -19.52 -1.11 -4.32
C PRO A 106 -18.49 -0.56 -5.31
N GLU A 107 -18.92 0.07 -6.40
CA GLU A 107 -18.06 0.68 -7.40
C GLU A 107 -17.24 1.84 -6.83
N ASP A 108 -17.86 2.69 -5.99
CA ASP A 108 -17.15 3.77 -5.29
C ASP A 108 -16.10 3.22 -4.33
N LEU A 109 -16.42 2.15 -3.60
CA LEU A 109 -15.48 1.49 -2.69
C LEU A 109 -14.29 0.90 -3.46
N LEU A 110 -14.53 0.27 -4.61
CA LEU A 110 -13.46 -0.22 -5.48
C LEU A 110 -12.56 0.92 -5.98
N CYS A 111 -13.15 2.04 -6.39
CA CYS A 111 -12.39 3.23 -6.79
C CYS A 111 -11.53 3.78 -5.64
N ILE A 112 -12.04 3.76 -4.40
CA ILE A 112 -11.29 4.20 -3.22
C ILE A 112 -10.13 3.26 -2.94
N ILE A 113 -10.34 1.94 -2.99
CA ILE A 113 -9.30 0.92 -2.82
C ILE A 113 -8.20 1.08 -3.88
N HIS A 114 -8.60 1.28 -5.15
CA HIS A 114 -7.68 1.55 -6.25
C HIS A 114 -6.86 2.83 -6.01
N SER A 115 -7.54 3.93 -5.67
CA SER A 115 -6.91 5.23 -5.43
C SER A 115 -5.99 5.25 -4.22
N ALA A 116 -6.20 4.34 -3.26
CA ALA A 116 -5.32 4.13 -2.13
C ALA A 116 -4.06 3.31 -2.48
N GLY A 117 -3.96 2.78 -3.71
CA GLY A 117 -2.80 2.02 -4.16
C GLY A 117 -2.65 0.66 -3.50
N ILE A 118 -3.76 0.02 -3.09
CA ILE A 118 -3.72 -1.24 -2.34
C ILE A 118 -3.43 -2.41 -3.27
N ALA A 119 -2.30 -3.07 -3.04
CA ALA A 119 -1.90 -4.30 -3.70
C ALA A 119 -1.73 -5.44 -2.69
N GLY A 120 -1.85 -6.68 -3.15
CA GLY A 120 -1.56 -7.84 -2.33
C GLY A 120 -0.08 -7.95 -1.98
N MET A 121 0.24 -8.17 -0.70
CA MET A 121 1.63 -8.24 -0.21
C MET A 121 2.16 -9.68 -0.09
N GLY A 122 1.43 -10.66 -0.58
CA GLY A 122 1.85 -12.07 -0.61
C GLY A 122 2.71 -12.44 -1.83
N GLY A 123 3.59 -11.54 -2.29
CA GLY A 123 4.57 -11.76 -3.36
C GLY A 123 4.09 -11.42 -4.78
N ALA A 124 2.82 -11.66 -5.13
CA ALA A 124 2.31 -11.39 -6.48
C ALA A 124 2.06 -9.90 -6.76
N GLY A 125 1.94 -9.05 -5.74
CA GLY A 125 1.68 -7.63 -5.91
C GLY A 125 0.43 -7.30 -6.71
N PHE A 126 -0.60 -8.15 -6.65
CA PHE A 126 -1.79 -7.98 -7.49
C PHE A 126 -2.70 -6.87 -6.96
N PRO A 127 -3.21 -5.95 -7.81
CA PRO A 127 -4.13 -4.89 -7.40
C PRO A 127 -5.39 -5.44 -6.70
N ALA A 128 -5.65 -4.97 -5.47
CA ALA A 128 -6.72 -5.50 -4.64
C ALA A 128 -8.10 -5.19 -5.22
N ASP A 129 -8.31 -4.00 -5.77
CA ASP A 129 -9.55 -3.59 -6.43
C ASP A 129 -9.94 -4.52 -7.59
N GLN A 130 -8.98 -4.93 -8.41
CA GLN A 130 -9.21 -5.83 -9.53
C GLN A 130 -9.56 -7.24 -9.05
N LYS A 131 -8.87 -7.71 -7.99
CA LYS A 131 -9.17 -9.02 -7.39
C LYS A 131 -10.61 -9.05 -6.85
N ILE A 132 -11.00 -8.01 -6.12
CA ILE A 132 -12.35 -7.89 -5.54
C ILE A 132 -13.39 -7.77 -6.64
N ALA A 133 -13.19 -6.86 -7.62
CA ALA A 133 -14.10 -6.67 -8.75
C ALA A 133 -14.35 -7.98 -9.54
N GLY A 134 -13.30 -8.80 -9.70
CA GLY A 134 -13.41 -10.11 -10.36
C GLY A 134 -14.27 -11.13 -9.59
N ALA A 135 -14.48 -10.93 -8.30
CA ALA A 135 -15.24 -11.81 -7.40
C ALA A 135 -16.72 -11.40 -7.24
N VAL A 136 -17.04 -10.13 -7.50
CA VAL A 136 -18.40 -9.58 -7.31
C VAL A 136 -19.43 -10.38 -8.12
N GLY A 137 -20.51 -10.80 -7.46
CA GLY A 137 -21.59 -11.58 -8.05
C GLY A 137 -21.27 -13.04 -8.41
N LYS A 138 -20.05 -13.51 -8.12
CA LYS A 138 -19.59 -14.88 -8.42
C LYS A 138 -19.17 -15.66 -7.18
N THR A 139 -18.83 -14.96 -6.11
CA THR A 139 -18.26 -15.56 -4.89
C THR A 139 -19.34 -15.72 -3.83
N HIS A 140 -19.48 -16.94 -3.30
CA HIS A 140 -20.41 -17.25 -2.21
C HIS A 140 -19.69 -17.44 -0.87
N ILE A 141 -18.38 -17.67 -0.90
CA ILE A 141 -17.56 -17.92 0.29
C ILE A 141 -16.34 -17.02 0.21
N LEU A 142 -16.17 -16.19 1.25
CA LEU A 142 -14.95 -15.39 1.47
C LEU A 142 -14.09 -16.11 2.50
N ILE A 143 -12.86 -16.45 2.12
CA ILE A 143 -11.86 -17.07 2.99
C ILE A 143 -10.77 -16.02 3.27
N ILE A 144 -10.54 -15.72 4.54
CA ILE A 144 -9.41 -14.90 4.98
C ILE A 144 -8.26 -15.85 5.32
N ASN A 145 -7.21 -15.77 4.54
CA ASN A 145 -6.01 -16.56 4.76
C ASN A 145 -5.04 -15.77 5.65
N GLY A 146 -4.79 -16.28 6.84
CA GLY A 146 -3.81 -15.79 7.78
C GLY A 146 -2.66 -16.79 8.02
N SER A 147 -2.36 -17.61 7.02
CA SER A 147 -1.22 -18.53 7.05
C SER A 147 0.04 -17.82 6.57
N GLU A 148 1.07 -17.85 7.37
CA GLU A 148 2.37 -17.26 7.04
C GLU A 148 2.93 -17.82 5.73
N CYS A 149 3.65 -16.98 4.97
CA CYS A 149 4.25 -17.39 3.69
C CYS A 149 5.49 -18.25 3.87
N GLU A 150 6.30 -18.01 4.90
CA GLU A 150 7.54 -18.70 5.18
C GLU A 150 7.61 -19.20 6.65
N PRO A 151 8.36 -20.28 6.93
CA PRO A 151 8.65 -20.70 8.30
C PRO A 151 9.31 -19.57 9.12
N TYR A 152 9.00 -19.53 10.40
CA TYR A 152 9.57 -18.61 11.40
C TYR A 152 9.13 -17.15 11.30
N ILE A 153 8.31 -16.75 10.34
CA ILE A 153 7.64 -15.44 10.37
C ILE A 153 6.29 -15.55 11.08
N THR A 154 5.84 -14.45 11.68
CA THR A 154 4.63 -14.39 12.51
C THR A 154 3.86 -13.09 12.31
N CYS A 155 4.00 -12.47 11.15
CA CYS A 155 3.36 -11.19 10.84
C CYS A 155 1.84 -11.32 10.79
N ASP A 156 1.31 -12.39 10.20
CA ASP A 156 -0.14 -12.62 10.11
C ASP A 156 -0.72 -12.97 11.50
N ASP A 157 -0.08 -13.85 12.28
CA ASP A 157 -0.50 -14.17 13.63
C ASP A 157 -0.53 -12.92 14.52
N ARG A 158 0.52 -12.11 14.49
CA ARG A 158 0.58 -10.87 15.27
C ARG A 158 -0.48 -9.87 14.84
N LEU A 159 -0.68 -9.69 13.54
CA LEU A 159 -1.70 -8.79 13.01
C LEU A 159 -3.11 -9.23 13.46
N MET A 160 -3.42 -10.52 13.38
CA MET A 160 -4.70 -11.07 13.84
C MET A 160 -4.94 -10.86 15.33
N ARG A 161 -3.88 -10.94 16.16
CA ARG A 161 -3.98 -10.72 17.60
C ARG A 161 -4.08 -9.25 17.99
N GLU A 162 -3.29 -8.39 17.34
CA GLU A 162 -3.14 -6.99 17.75
C GLU A 162 -4.12 -6.05 17.02
N ARG A 163 -4.65 -6.47 15.86
CA ARG A 163 -5.52 -5.67 14.99
C ARG A 163 -6.79 -6.40 14.56
N ALA A 164 -7.30 -7.27 15.44
CA ALA A 164 -8.47 -8.11 15.16
C ALA A 164 -9.70 -7.28 14.70
N GLU A 165 -9.97 -6.16 15.35
CA GLU A 165 -11.10 -5.30 15.03
C GLU A 165 -10.99 -4.69 13.63
N GLU A 166 -9.79 -4.23 13.25
CA GLU A 166 -9.53 -3.67 11.93
C GLU A 166 -9.68 -4.74 10.83
N ILE A 167 -9.23 -5.98 11.09
CA ILE A 167 -9.39 -7.11 10.18
C ILE A 167 -10.88 -7.43 9.99
N VAL A 168 -11.64 -7.49 11.08
CA VAL A 168 -13.08 -7.77 11.03
C VAL A 168 -13.84 -6.67 10.27
N GLU A 169 -13.46 -5.41 10.44
CA GLU A 169 -14.04 -4.32 9.67
C GLU A 169 -13.70 -4.42 8.19
N GLY A 170 -12.47 -4.76 7.83
CA GLY A 170 -12.09 -5.05 6.45
C GLY A 170 -12.91 -6.20 5.84
N ILE A 171 -13.17 -7.26 6.61
CA ILE A 171 -14.04 -8.37 6.17
C ILE A 171 -15.47 -7.89 5.92
N ARG A 172 -16.00 -7.00 6.75
CA ARG A 172 -17.35 -6.42 6.58
C ARG A 172 -17.45 -5.63 5.27
N ILE A 173 -16.41 -4.84 4.95
CA ILE A 173 -16.33 -4.10 3.68
C ILE A 173 -16.30 -5.08 2.49
N LEU A 174 -15.49 -6.14 2.57
CA LEU A 174 -15.39 -7.13 1.50
C LEU A 174 -16.67 -7.95 1.28
N LYS A 175 -17.52 -8.06 2.30
CA LYS A 175 -18.80 -8.78 2.22
C LYS A 175 -19.95 -7.91 1.73
N TYR A 176 -19.78 -6.63 1.70
CA TYR A 176 -20.77 -5.66 1.23
C TYR A 176 -20.77 -5.58 -0.29
#